data_a1caa40b752d6d271f9da99942dcb7fd
#
_entry.id   a1caa40b752d6d271f9da99942dcb7fd
#
_cell.length_a   1.000
_cell.length_b   1.000
_cell.length_c   1.000
_cell.angle_alpha   90.00
_cell.angle_beta   90.00
_cell.angle_gamma   90.00
#
_symmetry.space_group_name_H-M   'P 1'
#
loop_
_entity.id
_entity.type
_entity.pdbx_description
1 polymer ?
#
loop_
_entity_poly.entity_id
_entity_poly.type
_entity_poly.pdbx_seq_one_letter_code
_entity_poly.pdbx_strand_id
1 'polypeptide(L)'
;YGLNIDFNYVTSFCDGNITFSINQLFFYTYLDNPLLLQSTTDGLYRLNNITGHTDSKGGETNVKIGYKDFHLYLGYTFTDTGTKENGIRQENILTPKHRLNSILMYEVEDKWKIGLEAYYFSPQKLGDGLKGKQYVVCGFMIEKIWEMFSLYANFENFTDRRQTRFDTIYTGSISNPIFRDIYAPLDGFVMNA
;
A
#
# COMPACT_ATOMS: atom_id res chain seq x y z
N TYR A 1 20.53 -11.50 -4.54
CA TYR A 1 21.22 -10.25 -4.25
C TYR A 1 20.29 -9.07 -4.39
N GLY A 2 20.60 -7.94 -3.73
CA GLY A 2 19.83 -6.71 -3.79
C GLY A 2 20.76 -5.49 -3.73
N LEU A 3 20.24 -4.37 -4.22
CA LEU A 3 20.88 -3.06 -4.17
C LEU A 3 19.83 -2.02 -3.77
N ASN A 4 20.19 -1.16 -2.81
CA ASN A 4 19.38 0.00 -2.44
C ASN A 4 20.24 1.25 -2.49
N ILE A 5 19.70 2.34 -3.00
CA ILE A 5 20.30 3.67 -2.99
C ILE A 5 19.29 4.62 -2.40
N ASP A 6 19.69 5.33 -1.36
CA ASP A 6 18.84 6.25 -0.59
C ASP A 6 19.45 7.66 -0.59
N PHE A 7 18.60 8.66 -0.86
CA PHE A 7 18.92 10.08 -0.79
C PHE A 7 17.94 10.77 0.14
N ASN A 8 18.46 11.54 1.06
CA ASN A 8 17.64 12.35 1.96
C ASN A 8 18.09 13.80 1.92
N TYR A 9 17.11 14.70 1.82
CA TYR A 9 17.32 16.14 1.86
C TYR A 9 16.32 16.78 2.80
N VAL A 10 16.80 17.63 3.69
CA VAL A 10 15.99 18.37 4.68
C VAL A 10 16.39 19.84 4.63
N THR A 11 15.41 20.71 4.62
CA THR A 11 15.62 22.17 4.66
C THR A 11 14.46 22.86 5.38
N SER A 12 14.68 24.12 5.72
CA SER A 12 13.65 25.01 6.28
C SER A 12 13.71 26.38 5.61
N PHE A 13 12.56 27.02 5.52
CA PHE A 13 12.38 28.34 4.91
C PHE A 13 11.62 29.25 5.87
N CYS A 14 11.65 30.57 5.61
CA CYS A 14 10.90 31.58 6.36
C CYS A 14 11.21 31.52 7.86
N ASP A 15 12.50 31.58 8.23
CA ASP A 15 12.99 31.51 9.61
C ASP A 15 12.51 30.26 10.38
N GLY A 16 12.39 29.12 9.65
CA GLY A 16 11.98 27.86 10.23
C GLY A 16 10.47 27.60 10.25
N ASN A 17 9.65 28.54 9.82
CA ASN A 17 8.19 28.38 9.80
C ASN A 17 7.70 27.34 8.78
N ILE A 18 8.49 27.07 7.73
CA ILE A 18 8.21 26.04 6.74
C ILE A 18 9.34 25.02 6.80
N THR A 19 9.02 23.78 7.05
CA THR A 19 9.96 22.65 6.97
C THR A 19 9.66 21.80 5.74
N PHE A 20 10.70 21.37 5.05
CA PHE A 20 10.60 20.49 3.90
C PHE A 20 11.61 19.35 4.03
N SER A 21 11.16 18.15 3.79
CA SER A 21 12.04 16.98 3.71
C SER A 21 11.59 16.11 2.55
N ILE A 22 12.56 15.61 1.79
CA ILE A 22 12.35 14.62 0.74
C ILE A 22 13.33 13.47 0.94
N ASN A 23 12.82 12.26 0.89
CA ASN A 23 13.58 11.03 0.83
C ASN A 23 13.27 10.30 -0.47
N GLN A 24 14.29 9.87 -1.18
CA GLN A 24 14.18 9.11 -2.43
C GLN A 24 14.99 7.83 -2.29
N LEU A 25 14.29 6.70 -2.32
CA LEU A 25 14.87 5.36 -2.35
C LEU A 25 14.72 4.76 -3.75
N PHE A 26 15.76 4.12 -4.25
CA PHE A 26 15.72 3.20 -5.40
C PHE A 26 16.15 1.83 -4.93
N PHE A 27 15.45 0.80 -5.40
CA PHE A 27 15.75 -0.58 -5.03
C PHE A 27 15.74 -1.51 -6.23
N TYR A 28 16.58 -2.53 -6.14
CA TYR A 28 16.60 -3.68 -7.03
C TYR A 28 16.87 -4.94 -6.22
N THR A 29 16.04 -5.96 -6.39
CA THR A 29 16.21 -7.27 -5.76
C THR A 29 16.11 -8.37 -6.82
N TYR A 30 17.00 -9.33 -6.73
CA TYR A 30 17.04 -10.48 -7.61
C TYR A 30 17.18 -11.76 -6.79
N LEU A 31 16.26 -12.69 -6.97
CA LEU A 31 16.24 -14.00 -6.34
C LEU A 31 16.38 -15.06 -7.42
N ASP A 32 17.48 -15.80 -7.38
CA ASP A 32 17.72 -16.93 -8.27
C ASP A 32 17.05 -18.19 -7.73
N ASN A 33 16.41 -18.96 -8.62
CA ASN A 33 15.70 -20.20 -8.30
C ASN A 33 14.79 -20.08 -7.07
N PRO A 34 13.86 -19.09 -7.02
CA PRO A 34 13.02 -18.87 -5.85
C PRO A 34 12.11 -20.05 -5.56
N LEU A 35 11.78 -20.21 -4.28
CA LEU A 35 10.81 -21.19 -3.82
C LEU A 35 9.40 -20.63 -4.06
N LEU A 36 8.61 -21.29 -4.89
CA LEU A 36 7.23 -20.91 -5.18
C LEU A 36 6.25 -22.00 -4.79
N LEU A 37 5.05 -21.56 -4.36
CA LEU A 37 3.92 -22.45 -4.14
C LEU A 37 3.26 -22.77 -5.47
N GLN A 38 3.30 -24.02 -5.87
CA GLN A 38 2.71 -24.50 -7.12
C GLN A 38 1.58 -25.47 -6.83
N SER A 39 0.47 -25.35 -7.57
CA SER A 39 -0.62 -26.33 -7.56
C SER A 39 -0.20 -27.54 -8.41
N THR A 40 -0.42 -28.71 -7.87
CA THR A 40 -0.18 -29.99 -8.57
C THR A 40 -1.47 -30.52 -9.19
N THR A 41 -1.35 -31.45 -10.15
CA THR A 41 -2.51 -32.04 -10.88
C THR A 41 -3.48 -32.81 -9.99
N ASP A 42 -3.07 -33.21 -8.80
CA ASP A 42 -3.87 -33.87 -7.77
C ASP A 42 -4.57 -32.91 -6.81
N GLY A 43 -4.51 -31.59 -7.11
CA GLY A 43 -5.15 -30.54 -6.30
C GLY A 43 -4.39 -30.19 -5.02
N LEU A 44 -3.19 -30.71 -4.83
CA LEU A 44 -2.34 -30.35 -3.71
C LEU A 44 -1.47 -29.14 -4.06
N TYR A 45 -0.94 -28.49 -3.02
CA TYR A 45 0.04 -27.42 -3.16
C TYR A 45 1.41 -27.89 -2.69
N ARG A 46 2.44 -27.61 -3.47
CA ARG A 46 3.84 -27.93 -3.13
C ARG A 46 4.72 -26.70 -3.27
N LEU A 47 5.67 -26.57 -2.35
CA LEU A 47 6.74 -25.58 -2.44
C LEU A 47 7.89 -26.19 -3.24
N ASN A 48 8.15 -25.63 -4.43
CA ASN A 48 9.23 -26.07 -5.30
C ASN A 48 10.12 -24.89 -5.71
N ASN A 49 11.42 -25.14 -5.81
CA ASN A 49 12.30 -24.19 -6.47
C ASN A 49 12.03 -24.23 -7.97
N ILE A 50 11.81 -23.07 -8.57
CA ILE A 50 11.68 -22.95 -10.02
C ILE A 50 13.06 -22.77 -10.66
N THR A 51 13.18 -23.20 -11.92
CA THR A 51 14.34 -22.88 -12.75
C THR A 51 14.13 -21.50 -13.38
N GLY A 52 14.71 -20.46 -12.77
CA GLY A 52 14.51 -19.09 -13.20
C GLY A 52 14.80 -18.11 -12.09
N HIS A 53 14.21 -16.93 -12.17
CA HIS A 53 14.43 -15.91 -11.16
C HIS A 53 13.19 -15.03 -10.93
N THR A 54 13.13 -14.43 -9.76
CA THR A 54 12.21 -13.32 -9.47
C THR A 54 13.02 -12.05 -9.33
N ASP A 55 12.61 -11.02 -10.05
CA ASP A 55 13.18 -9.67 -9.93
C ASP A 55 12.15 -8.67 -9.43
N SER A 56 12.59 -7.71 -8.62
CA SER A 56 11.80 -6.58 -8.16
C SER A 56 12.65 -5.32 -8.23
N LYS A 57 12.10 -4.27 -8.84
CA LYS A 57 12.76 -2.97 -8.97
C LYS A 57 11.76 -1.86 -8.81
N GLY A 58 12.22 -0.74 -8.30
CA GLY A 58 11.34 0.39 -8.11
C GLY A 58 11.99 1.57 -7.44
N GLY A 59 11.14 2.48 -7.02
CA GLY A 59 11.53 3.65 -6.27
C GLY A 59 10.42 4.09 -5.33
N GLU A 60 10.82 4.71 -4.26
CA GLU A 60 9.95 5.30 -3.26
C GLU A 60 10.35 6.74 -3.00
N THR A 61 9.39 7.65 -3.13
CA THR A 61 9.55 9.07 -2.85
C THR A 61 8.68 9.43 -1.66
N ASN A 62 9.29 9.92 -0.60
CA ASN A 62 8.59 10.41 0.59
C ASN A 62 8.86 11.90 0.76
N VAL A 63 7.82 12.71 0.83
CA VAL A 63 7.88 14.15 1.04
C VAL A 63 7.16 14.50 2.33
N LYS A 64 7.78 15.35 3.15
CA LYS A 64 7.16 15.94 4.34
C LYS A 64 7.23 17.45 4.22
N ILE A 65 6.12 18.12 4.45
CA ILE A 65 6.00 19.56 4.48
C ILE A 65 5.34 19.95 5.80
N GLY A 66 6.01 20.76 6.59
CA GLY A 66 5.45 21.35 7.82
C GLY A 66 5.26 22.85 7.65
N TYR A 67 4.11 23.34 8.06
CA TYR A 67 3.82 24.77 8.14
C TYR A 67 2.99 25.05 9.39
N LYS A 68 3.62 25.67 10.39
CA LYS A 68 3.00 25.91 11.71
C LYS A 68 2.48 24.56 12.26
N ASP A 69 1.18 24.52 12.54
CA ASP A 69 0.47 23.35 13.09
C ASP A 69 0.07 22.32 12.04
N PHE A 70 0.37 22.57 10.75
CA PHE A 70 0.03 21.66 9.65
C PHE A 70 1.23 20.86 9.18
N HIS A 71 1.02 19.55 9.02
CA HIS A 71 2.01 18.62 8.48
C HIS A 71 1.40 17.80 7.36
N LEU A 72 2.01 17.87 6.18
CA LEU A 72 1.63 17.07 5.02
C LEU A 72 2.70 16.02 4.76
N TYR A 73 2.30 14.77 4.68
CA TYR A 73 3.13 13.62 4.30
C TYR A 73 2.60 13.06 2.98
N LEU A 74 3.48 12.95 2.00
CA LEU A 74 3.18 12.35 0.71
C LEU A 74 4.20 11.24 0.46
N GLY A 75 3.70 10.06 0.13
CA GLY A 75 4.53 8.94 -0.26
C GLY A 75 4.06 8.38 -1.59
N TYR A 76 4.99 8.14 -2.51
CA TYR A 76 4.73 7.47 -3.77
C TYR A 76 5.70 6.32 -3.94
N THR A 77 5.17 5.14 -4.24
CA THR A 77 5.97 3.94 -4.52
C THR A 77 5.65 3.43 -5.91
N PHE A 78 6.69 3.23 -6.71
CA PHE A 78 6.64 2.47 -7.95
C PHE A 78 7.34 1.13 -7.74
N THR A 79 6.68 0.03 -8.09
CA THR A 79 7.23 -1.33 -8.00
C THR A 79 6.94 -2.11 -9.28
N ASP A 80 7.99 -2.56 -9.97
CA ASP A 80 7.89 -3.54 -11.04
C ASP A 80 8.52 -4.85 -10.57
N THR A 81 7.71 -5.87 -10.38
CA THR A 81 8.15 -7.19 -9.94
C THR A 81 7.59 -8.28 -10.83
N GLY A 82 8.40 -9.29 -11.10
CA GLY A 82 8.01 -10.40 -11.94
C GLY A 82 8.90 -11.62 -11.75
N THR A 83 8.34 -12.74 -12.10
CA THR A 83 9.04 -14.04 -12.09
C THR A 83 9.28 -14.50 -13.52
N LYS A 84 10.52 -14.83 -13.85
CA LYS A 84 10.91 -15.39 -15.15
C LYS A 84 11.18 -16.89 -15.00
N GLU A 85 10.36 -17.67 -15.68
CA GLU A 85 10.50 -19.12 -15.75
C GLU A 85 10.47 -19.54 -17.22
N ASN A 86 11.33 -20.48 -17.62
CA ASN A 86 11.43 -20.97 -19.01
C ASN A 86 11.55 -19.84 -20.08
N GLY A 87 12.25 -18.75 -19.72
CA GLY A 87 12.46 -17.62 -20.61
C GLY A 87 11.31 -16.60 -20.64
N ILE A 88 10.15 -16.88 -20.06
CA ILE A 88 8.96 -16.02 -20.04
C ILE A 88 8.89 -15.30 -18.69
N ARG A 89 8.88 -13.95 -18.71
CA ARG A 89 8.66 -13.13 -17.51
C ARG A 89 7.18 -12.87 -17.33
N GLN A 90 6.67 -13.22 -16.16
CA GLN A 90 5.30 -12.90 -15.73
C GLN A 90 5.33 -11.91 -14.57
N GLU A 91 4.48 -10.91 -14.66
CA GLU A 91 4.26 -9.96 -13.57
C GLU A 91 3.70 -10.69 -12.34
N ASN A 92 4.22 -10.40 -11.15
CA ASN A 92 3.72 -11.00 -9.92
C ASN A 92 2.28 -10.53 -9.65
N ILE A 93 1.46 -11.47 -9.19
CA ILE A 93 0.08 -11.21 -8.81
C ILE A 93 0.00 -10.41 -7.50
N LEU A 94 -1.13 -9.72 -7.29
CA LEU A 94 -1.47 -8.98 -6.06
C LEU A 94 -0.43 -7.92 -5.68
N THR A 95 0.30 -7.39 -6.66
CA THR A 95 1.29 -6.34 -6.45
C THR A 95 0.91 -5.09 -7.26
N PRO A 96 0.45 -4.01 -6.61
CA PRO A 96 0.16 -2.76 -7.30
C PRO A 96 1.46 -2.10 -7.77
N LYS A 97 1.53 -1.72 -9.05
CA LYS A 97 2.71 -1.01 -9.60
C LYS A 97 2.87 0.39 -9.01
N HIS A 98 1.77 1.05 -8.74
CA HIS A 98 1.76 2.40 -8.19
C HIS A 98 0.96 2.42 -6.90
N ARG A 99 1.57 2.93 -5.85
CA ARG A 99 0.92 3.23 -4.58
C ARG A 99 1.19 4.69 -4.24
N LEU A 100 0.18 5.35 -3.71
CA LEU A 100 0.31 6.71 -3.21
C LEU A 100 -0.37 6.79 -1.85
N ASN A 101 0.30 7.39 -0.90
CA ASN A 101 -0.22 7.69 0.42
C ASN A 101 -0.11 9.19 0.68
N SER A 102 -1.14 9.75 1.27
CA SER A 102 -1.20 11.16 1.68
C SER A 102 -1.76 11.24 3.08
N ILE A 103 -1.09 11.95 3.97
CA ILE A 103 -1.55 12.22 5.32
C ILE A 103 -1.43 13.72 5.57
N LEU A 104 -2.55 14.37 5.86
CA LEU A 104 -2.60 15.75 6.31
C LEU A 104 -2.93 15.75 7.81
N MET A 105 -2.02 16.28 8.62
CA MET A 105 -2.20 16.43 10.05
C MET A 105 -2.29 17.92 10.42
N TYR A 106 -3.22 18.22 11.31
CA TYR A 106 -3.27 19.45 12.07
C TYR A 106 -3.00 19.12 13.54
N GLU A 107 -1.92 19.63 14.10
CA GLU A 107 -1.48 19.35 15.45
C GLU A 107 -1.20 20.65 16.21
N VAL A 108 -1.98 20.91 17.25
CA VAL A 108 -1.73 21.96 18.24
C VAL A 108 -1.28 21.26 19.50
N GLU A 109 -0.03 21.52 19.90
CA GLU A 109 0.60 20.91 21.07
C GLU A 109 -0.32 20.97 22.30
N ASP A 110 -0.46 19.85 22.99
CA ASP A 110 -1.29 19.67 24.19
C ASP A 110 -2.78 20.01 24.03
N LYS A 111 -3.29 20.13 22.81
CA LYS A 111 -4.69 20.51 22.56
C LYS A 111 -5.42 19.59 21.58
N TRP A 112 -4.92 19.51 20.34
CA TRP A 112 -5.61 18.80 19.27
C TRP A 112 -4.66 18.08 18.34
N LYS A 113 -5.07 16.87 17.93
CA LYS A 113 -4.51 16.20 16.75
C LYS A 113 -5.64 15.78 15.84
N ILE A 114 -5.58 16.21 14.59
CA ILE A 114 -6.56 15.88 13.56
C ILE A 114 -5.80 15.38 12.35
N GLY A 115 -6.14 14.20 11.88
CA GLY A 115 -5.49 13.55 10.75
C GLY A 115 -6.50 13.15 9.68
N LEU A 116 -6.17 13.42 8.43
CA LEU A 116 -6.87 12.90 7.26
C LEU A 116 -5.87 12.12 6.43
N GLU A 117 -6.19 10.88 6.09
CA GLU A 117 -5.33 10.01 5.31
C GLU A 117 -6.04 9.44 4.08
N ALA A 118 -5.28 9.22 3.02
CA ALA A 118 -5.75 8.60 1.79
C ALA A 118 -4.66 7.70 1.19
N TYR A 119 -5.04 6.49 0.83
CA TYR A 119 -4.17 5.47 0.24
C TYR A 119 -4.73 5.04 -1.10
N TYR A 120 -3.98 5.30 -2.16
CA TYR A 120 -4.33 4.86 -3.52
C TYR A 120 -3.52 3.62 -3.91
N PHE A 121 -4.19 2.69 -4.59
CA PHE A 121 -3.60 1.49 -5.16
C PHE A 121 -3.99 1.36 -6.64
N SER A 122 -3.00 1.20 -7.51
CA SER A 122 -3.22 0.95 -8.93
C SER A 122 -3.80 -0.45 -9.18
N PRO A 123 -4.35 -0.71 -10.38
CA PRO A 123 -4.77 -2.05 -10.77
C PRO A 123 -3.65 -3.08 -10.58
N GLN A 124 -4.02 -4.27 -10.10
CA GLN A 124 -3.11 -5.38 -9.82
C GLN A 124 -3.44 -6.56 -10.72
N LYS A 125 -2.43 -7.32 -11.13
CA LYS A 125 -2.64 -8.60 -11.82
C LYS A 125 -3.20 -9.62 -10.83
N LEU A 126 -4.19 -10.39 -11.25
CA LEU A 126 -4.83 -11.43 -10.46
C LEU A 126 -4.38 -12.82 -10.94
N GLY A 127 -4.59 -13.84 -10.12
CA GLY A 127 -4.26 -15.24 -10.42
C GLY A 127 -5.03 -15.82 -11.60
N ASP A 128 -6.23 -15.29 -11.88
CA ASP A 128 -7.04 -15.65 -13.05
C ASP A 128 -6.56 -14.99 -14.37
N GLY A 129 -5.46 -14.22 -14.32
CA GLY A 129 -4.89 -13.49 -15.45
C GLY A 129 -5.56 -12.15 -15.75
N LEU A 130 -6.65 -11.81 -15.08
CA LEU A 130 -7.31 -10.52 -15.19
C LEU A 130 -6.59 -9.44 -14.37
N LYS A 131 -7.08 -8.22 -14.45
CA LYS A 131 -6.62 -7.10 -13.59
C LYS A 131 -7.74 -6.70 -12.65
N GLY A 132 -7.38 -6.56 -11.36
CA GLY A 132 -8.23 -5.91 -10.38
C GLY A 132 -8.40 -4.41 -10.68
N LYS A 133 -9.36 -3.76 -10.05
CA LYS A 133 -9.63 -2.32 -10.22
C LYS A 133 -8.77 -1.52 -9.26
N GLN A 134 -8.47 -0.28 -9.63
CA GLN A 134 -7.86 0.68 -8.72
C GLN A 134 -8.84 1.08 -7.61
N TYR A 135 -8.30 1.44 -6.47
CA TYR A 135 -9.11 1.91 -5.35
C TYR A 135 -8.38 2.89 -4.45
N VAL A 136 -9.15 3.64 -3.67
CA VAL A 136 -8.66 4.55 -2.63
C VAL A 136 -9.33 4.17 -1.31
N VAL A 137 -8.55 4.12 -0.24
CA VAL A 137 -9.04 4.00 1.14
C VAL A 137 -8.73 5.28 1.86
N CYS A 138 -9.71 5.84 2.59
CA CYS A 138 -9.54 7.05 3.35
C CYS A 138 -9.81 6.81 4.84
N GLY A 139 -9.00 7.42 5.69
CA GLY A 139 -9.14 7.42 7.14
C GLY A 139 -9.18 8.85 7.69
N PHE A 140 -9.79 9.01 8.84
CA PHE A 140 -9.86 10.26 9.58
C PHE A 140 -9.67 9.98 11.06
N MET A 141 -8.84 10.78 11.72
CA MET A 141 -8.61 10.71 13.16
C MET A 141 -8.79 12.08 13.78
N ILE A 142 -9.35 12.13 14.98
CA ILE A 142 -9.38 13.30 15.83
C ILE A 142 -9.04 12.90 17.27
N GLU A 143 -8.14 13.64 17.90
CA GLU A 143 -7.81 13.52 19.30
C GLU A 143 -7.90 14.89 19.96
N LYS A 144 -8.60 14.96 21.09
CA LYS A 144 -8.59 16.10 21.99
C LYS A 144 -7.80 15.76 23.25
N ILE A 145 -6.83 16.62 23.56
CA ILE A 145 -5.94 16.44 24.73
C ILE A 145 -6.34 17.46 25.79
N TRP A 146 -6.39 17.01 27.04
CA TRP A 146 -6.55 17.80 28.24
C TRP A 146 -5.40 17.44 29.21
N GLU A 147 -5.18 18.24 30.23
CA GLU A 147 -4.06 18.05 31.18
C GLU A 147 -4.00 16.66 31.82
N MET A 148 -5.13 16.01 32.05
CA MET A 148 -5.20 14.73 32.78
C MET A 148 -5.61 13.54 31.92
N PHE A 149 -6.17 13.76 30.75
CA PHE A 149 -6.62 12.69 29.84
C PHE A 149 -6.72 13.17 28.39
N SER A 150 -6.75 12.24 27.45
CA SER A 150 -7.13 12.53 26.07
C SER A 150 -8.30 11.65 25.63
N LEU A 151 -9.05 12.13 24.65
CA LEU A 151 -10.11 11.40 23.98
C LEU A 151 -9.81 11.41 22.50
N TYR A 152 -9.83 10.24 21.87
CA TYR A 152 -9.64 10.11 20.44
C TYR A 152 -10.79 9.36 19.79
N ALA A 153 -11.00 9.61 18.51
CA ALA A 153 -11.86 8.83 17.64
C ALA A 153 -11.13 8.62 16.32
N ASN A 154 -11.07 7.38 15.88
CA ASN A 154 -10.45 6.97 14.62
C ASN A 154 -11.51 6.34 13.72
N PHE A 155 -11.59 6.80 12.47
CA PHE A 155 -12.54 6.40 11.46
C PHE A 155 -11.77 5.79 10.29
N GLU A 156 -11.61 4.48 10.29
CA GLU A 156 -10.93 3.74 9.24
C GLU A 156 -11.89 3.49 8.07
N ASN A 157 -11.36 3.62 6.85
CA ASN A 157 -12.13 3.40 5.63
C ASN A 157 -13.51 4.09 5.65
N PHE A 158 -13.54 5.38 6.06
CA PHE A 158 -14.82 6.11 6.23
C PHE A 158 -15.61 6.27 4.93
N THR A 159 -14.98 6.07 3.78
CA THR A 159 -15.65 6.00 2.46
C THR A 159 -16.26 4.64 2.19
N ASP A 160 -16.13 3.69 3.10
CA ASP A 160 -16.64 2.32 3.02
C ASP A 160 -16.26 1.62 1.70
N ARG A 161 -14.98 1.75 1.32
CA ARG A 161 -14.43 1.16 0.10
C ARG A 161 -14.14 -0.32 0.31
N ARG A 162 -15.02 -1.19 -0.19
CA ARG A 162 -14.89 -2.66 -0.11
C ARG A 162 -14.82 -3.27 -1.50
N GLN A 163 -13.99 -4.30 -1.69
CA GLN A 163 -13.89 -5.01 -2.97
C GLN A 163 -15.29 -5.48 -3.43
N THR A 164 -16.08 -6.02 -2.54
CA THR A 164 -17.45 -6.51 -2.82
C THR A 164 -18.41 -5.46 -3.39
N ARG A 165 -18.09 -4.16 -3.26
CA ARG A 165 -18.90 -3.07 -3.82
C ARG A 165 -18.48 -2.62 -5.21
N PHE A 166 -17.24 -2.86 -5.61
CA PHE A 166 -16.72 -2.36 -6.89
C PHE A 166 -16.14 -3.45 -7.79
N ASP A 167 -15.91 -4.65 -7.25
CA ASP A 167 -15.50 -5.82 -8.02
C ASP A 167 -16.06 -7.10 -7.39
N THR A 168 -16.11 -8.17 -8.18
CA THR A 168 -16.61 -9.45 -7.70
C THR A 168 -15.52 -10.21 -6.96
N ILE A 169 -15.90 -10.92 -5.88
CA ILE A 169 -15.02 -11.81 -5.12
C ILE A 169 -15.23 -13.29 -5.47
N TYR A 170 -16.26 -13.60 -6.23
CA TYR A 170 -16.51 -14.95 -6.76
C TYR A 170 -17.25 -14.89 -8.09
N THR A 171 -17.16 -15.96 -8.86
CA THR A 171 -17.92 -16.25 -10.09
C THR A 171 -18.56 -17.64 -9.96
N GLY A 172 -19.43 -17.99 -10.90
CA GLY A 172 -20.19 -19.25 -10.83
C GLY A 172 -21.47 -19.15 -10.03
N SER A 173 -22.08 -20.31 -9.72
CA SER A 173 -23.32 -20.37 -8.92
C SER A 173 -23.00 -20.32 -7.42
N ILE A 174 -23.98 -19.93 -6.60
CA ILE A 174 -23.86 -19.96 -5.13
C ILE A 174 -23.55 -21.37 -4.61
N SER A 175 -24.06 -22.41 -5.28
CA SER A 175 -23.79 -23.82 -4.92
C SER A 175 -22.42 -24.32 -5.36
N ASN A 176 -21.76 -23.64 -6.29
CA ASN A 176 -20.41 -23.97 -6.77
C ASN A 176 -19.64 -22.69 -7.10
N PRO A 177 -19.23 -21.91 -6.09
CA PRO A 177 -18.54 -20.65 -6.30
C PRO A 177 -17.06 -20.90 -6.67
N ILE A 178 -16.56 -20.09 -7.60
CA ILE A 178 -15.13 -19.98 -7.92
C ILE A 178 -14.67 -18.65 -7.33
N PHE A 179 -13.86 -18.69 -6.29
CA PHE A 179 -13.36 -17.47 -5.63
C PHE A 179 -12.24 -16.82 -6.45
N ARG A 180 -12.29 -15.49 -6.49
CA ARG A 180 -11.26 -14.63 -7.07
C ARG A 180 -10.33 -14.10 -5.99
N ASP A 181 -9.19 -13.59 -6.39
CA ASP A 181 -8.25 -12.96 -5.47
C ASP A 181 -8.86 -11.77 -4.75
N ILE A 182 -8.54 -11.66 -3.47
CA ILE A 182 -8.89 -10.53 -2.63
C ILE A 182 -7.69 -9.59 -2.65
N TYR A 183 -7.86 -8.39 -3.23
CA TYR A 183 -6.81 -7.38 -3.40
C TYR A 183 -7.14 -6.02 -2.79
N ALA A 184 -8.36 -5.86 -2.27
CA ALA A 184 -8.84 -4.66 -1.61
C ALA A 184 -9.58 -5.02 -0.32
N PRO A 185 -9.85 -4.07 0.59
CA PRO A 185 -10.55 -4.33 1.84
C PRO A 185 -11.88 -5.05 1.63
N LEU A 186 -12.19 -6.02 2.47
CA LEU A 186 -13.50 -6.64 2.58
C LEU A 186 -14.33 -5.93 3.67
N ASP A 187 -13.67 -5.48 4.72
CA ASP A 187 -14.29 -4.70 5.79
C ASP A 187 -14.49 -3.26 5.34
N GLY A 188 -15.64 -2.72 5.74
CA GLY A 188 -16.02 -1.37 5.42
C GLY A 188 -15.53 -0.35 6.45
N PHE A 189 -16.39 0.61 6.72
CA PHE A 189 -16.18 1.60 7.75
C PHE A 189 -16.04 0.98 9.14
N VAL A 190 -14.97 1.34 9.84
CA VAL A 190 -14.72 0.97 11.24
C VAL A 190 -14.47 2.23 12.05
N MET A 191 -15.00 2.29 13.25
CA MET A 191 -14.78 3.35 14.22
C MET A 191 -14.19 2.76 15.50
N ASN A 192 -13.11 3.35 15.97
CA ASN A 192 -12.45 3.07 17.25
C ASN A 192 -12.38 4.35 18.07
N ALA A 193 -12.58 4.24 19.40
CA ALA A 193 -12.52 5.36 20.32
C ALA A 193 -11.99 4.92 21.69
#